data_2410b573a49540db362cad4fcdf0bbde
#
_entry.id   2410b573a49540db362cad4fcdf0bbde
#
_cell.length_a   1.000
_cell.length_b   1.000
_cell.length_c   1.000
_cell.angle_alpha   90.00
_cell.angle_beta   90.00
_cell.angle_gamma   90.00
#
_symmetry.space_group_name_H-M   'P 1'
#
loop_
_entity.id
_entity.type
_entity.pdbx_description
1 polymer ?
#
loop_
_entity_poly.entity_id
_entity_poly.type
_entity_poly.pdbx_seq_one_letter_code
_entity_poly.pdbx_strand_id
1 'polypeptide(L)'
;ASPWDIPSNIFLSKYKLKYNKIASPMLTNLELLKHVAKQKRFTFISTGMSSINDVENAVKIFKQNKCPFNLMHCVSSYPCDENDLNLRLIEIYKKRFKVDVGYSGHEKSVSPSLMAVCLGATSVERHITLDRTMWGTDHAASLEENGMKNLVDLIRKFERVYGDGKKKFLPSEKSKLIENKYW
;
A
#
# COMPACT_ATOMS: atom_id res chain seq x y z
N ALA A 1 14.53 2.30 2.76
CA ALA A 1 15.36 1.82 1.66
C ALA A 1 14.99 0.38 1.31
N SER A 2 15.20 -0.02 0.05
CA SER A 2 14.90 -1.35 -0.47
C SER A 2 16.19 -2.02 -0.95
N PRO A 3 16.79 -2.93 -0.18
CA PRO A 3 17.96 -3.70 -0.60
C PRO A 3 17.56 -4.78 -1.60
N TRP A 4 18.45 -5.07 -2.56
CA TRP A 4 18.25 -6.11 -3.56
C TRP A 4 19.15 -7.33 -3.35
N ASP A 5 20.00 -7.29 -2.32
CA ASP A 5 20.87 -8.37 -1.89
C ASP A 5 21.19 -8.28 -0.38
N ILE A 6 21.81 -9.31 0.14
CA ILE A 6 22.19 -9.39 1.56
C ILE A 6 23.27 -8.37 1.92
N PRO A 7 24.36 -8.20 1.13
CA PRO A 7 25.36 -7.17 1.41
C PRO A 7 24.76 -5.76 1.51
N SER A 8 23.87 -5.38 0.60
CA SER A 8 23.16 -4.09 0.65
C SER A 8 22.28 -3.97 1.91
N ASN A 9 21.61 -5.04 2.30
CA ASN A 9 20.82 -5.04 3.54
C ASN A 9 21.70 -4.88 4.78
N ILE A 10 22.86 -5.53 4.83
CA ILE A 10 23.85 -5.37 5.90
C ILE A 10 24.36 -3.93 5.92
N PHE A 11 24.67 -3.34 4.78
CA PHE A 11 25.04 -1.94 4.68
C PHE A 11 23.96 -1.02 5.26
N LEU A 12 22.70 -1.22 4.89
CA LEU A 12 21.57 -0.45 5.39
C LEU A 12 21.34 -0.63 6.89
N SER A 13 21.76 -1.73 7.49
CA SER A 13 21.62 -1.94 8.94
C SER A 13 22.45 -0.97 9.80
N LYS A 14 23.47 -0.33 9.21
CA LYS A 14 24.26 0.74 9.86
C LYS A 14 23.44 2.01 10.12
N TYR A 15 22.35 2.17 9.37
CA TYR A 15 21.43 3.29 9.53
C TYR A 15 20.24 2.84 10.38
N LYS A 16 19.79 3.66 11.32
CA LYS A 16 18.65 3.36 12.20
C LYS A 16 17.32 3.52 11.44
N LEU A 17 17.15 2.79 10.34
CA LEU A 17 15.92 2.82 9.55
C LEU A 17 14.75 2.22 10.34
N LYS A 18 13.60 2.89 10.30
CA LYS A 18 12.39 2.44 11.00
C LYS A 18 11.76 1.20 10.34
N TYR A 19 11.85 1.09 9.01
CA TYR A 19 11.20 0.06 8.21
C TYR A 19 12.18 -0.60 7.26
N ASN A 20 11.93 -1.87 6.95
CA ASN A 20 12.50 -2.56 5.80
C ASN A 20 11.51 -2.53 4.62
N LYS A 21 12.03 -2.69 3.42
CA LYS A 21 11.23 -2.84 2.19
C LYS A 21 11.79 -4.01 1.38
N ILE A 22 10.90 -4.90 0.95
CA ILE A 22 11.16 -5.91 -0.07
C ILE A 22 10.46 -5.47 -1.35
N ALA A 23 11.23 -5.15 -2.38
CA ALA A 23 10.70 -4.84 -3.70
C ALA A 23 10.15 -6.10 -4.38
N SER A 24 9.20 -5.92 -5.30
CA SER A 24 8.56 -7.03 -6.02
C SER A 24 9.55 -8.03 -6.64
N PRO A 25 10.63 -7.62 -7.32
CA PRO A 25 11.61 -8.56 -7.89
C PRO A 25 12.29 -9.46 -6.83
N MET A 26 12.33 -9.00 -5.58
CA MET A 26 13.01 -9.72 -4.49
C MET A 26 12.11 -10.68 -3.73
N LEU A 27 10.81 -10.74 -4.04
CA LEU A 27 9.87 -11.59 -3.31
C LEU A 27 10.22 -13.09 -3.39
N THR A 28 10.80 -13.52 -4.50
CA THR A 28 11.21 -14.90 -4.73
C THR A 28 12.63 -15.22 -4.22
N ASN A 29 13.38 -14.22 -3.76
CA ASN A 29 14.70 -14.43 -3.17
C ASN A 29 14.57 -14.86 -1.69
N LEU A 30 14.37 -16.17 -1.47
CA LEU A 30 14.09 -16.72 -0.14
C LEU A 30 15.24 -16.49 0.87
N GLU A 31 16.47 -16.39 0.42
CA GLU A 31 17.62 -16.10 1.30
C GLU A 31 17.57 -14.67 1.82
N LEU A 32 17.32 -13.71 0.93
CA LEU A 32 17.13 -12.31 1.33
C LEU A 32 15.92 -12.17 2.27
N LEU A 33 14.80 -12.81 1.96
CA LEU A 33 13.61 -12.78 2.82
C LEU A 33 13.91 -13.29 4.23
N LYS A 34 14.59 -14.45 4.35
CA LYS A 34 15.00 -15.01 5.64
C LYS A 34 15.95 -14.08 6.39
N HIS A 35 16.90 -13.49 5.68
CA HIS A 35 17.86 -12.55 6.27
C HIS A 35 17.16 -11.31 6.84
N VAL A 36 16.27 -10.69 6.06
CA VAL A 36 15.50 -9.50 6.48
C VAL A 36 14.54 -9.84 7.62
N ALA A 37 13.84 -10.98 7.55
CA ALA A 37 12.89 -11.40 8.59
C ALA A 37 13.56 -11.63 9.96
N LYS A 38 14.80 -12.10 9.99
CA LYS A 38 15.59 -12.25 11.24
C LYS A 38 15.84 -10.93 11.95
N GLN A 39 15.81 -9.80 11.26
CA GLN A 39 15.97 -8.47 11.87
C GLN A 39 14.76 -8.05 12.72
N LYS A 40 13.60 -8.70 12.56
CA LYS A 40 12.34 -8.41 13.30
C LYS A 40 11.90 -6.94 13.19
N ARG A 41 12.36 -6.24 12.17
CA ARG A 41 11.95 -4.87 11.86
C ARG A 41 10.73 -4.91 10.95
N PHE A 42 9.75 -4.04 11.21
CA PHE A 42 8.55 -3.96 10.36
C PHE A 42 8.93 -3.82 8.87
N THR A 43 8.39 -4.71 8.04
CA THR A 43 8.79 -4.83 6.63
C THR A 43 7.58 -4.68 5.70
N PHE A 44 7.67 -3.79 4.73
CA PHE A 44 6.73 -3.73 3.62
C PHE A 44 7.19 -4.69 2.52
N ILE A 45 6.31 -5.56 2.03
CA ILE A 45 6.63 -6.63 1.06
C ILE A 45 5.74 -6.46 -0.15
N SER A 46 6.30 -6.00 -1.27
CA SER A 46 5.57 -5.87 -2.54
C SER A 46 5.41 -7.22 -3.25
N THR A 47 4.22 -7.44 -3.86
CA THR A 47 3.79 -8.74 -4.41
C THR A 47 3.69 -8.76 -5.93
N GLY A 48 4.19 -7.73 -6.63
CA GLY A 48 4.23 -7.70 -8.10
C GLY A 48 5.11 -8.81 -8.69
N MET A 49 4.85 -9.21 -9.92
CA MET A 49 5.60 -10.24 -10.66
C MET A 49 5.67 -11.60 -9.94
N SER A 50 4.73 -11.90 -9.07
CA SER A 50 4.78 -13.09 -8.21
C SER A 50 3.46 -13.86 -8.25
N SER A 51 3.56 -15.18 -8.16
CA SER A 51 2.40 -16.05 -8.00
C SER A 51 1.89 -16.02 -6.55
N ILE A 52 0.68 -16.53 -6.34
CA ILE A 52 0.12 -16.66 -4.98
C ILE A 52 0.99 -17.56 -4.10
N ASN A 53 1.62 -18.58 -4.67
CA ASN A 53 2.52 -19.48 -3.95
C ASN A 53 3.79 -18.76 -3.48
N ASP A 54 4.31 -17.82 -4.27
CA ASP A 54 5.48 -17.00 -3.87
C ASP A 54 5.10 -16.10 -2.70
N VAL A 55 3.93 -15.48 -2.75
CA VAL A 55 3.40 -14.67 -1.65
C VAL A 55 3.23 -15.51 -0.38
N GLU A 56 2.68 -16.73 -0.49
CA GLU A 56 2.55 -17.66 0.65
C GLU A 56 3.90 -18.01 1.27
N ASN A 57 4.90 -18.29 0.44
CA ASN A 57 6.27 -18.59 0.92
C ASN A 57 6.85 -17.40 1.69
N ALA A 58 6.71 -16.18 1.17
CA ALA A 58 7.15 -14.98 1.86
C ALA A 58 6.43 -14.81 3.21
N VAL A 59 5.10 -14.91 3.22
CA VAL A 59 4.28 -14.83 4.45
C VAL A 59 4.72 -15.87 5.47
N LYS A 60 4.95 -17.12 5.06
CA LYS A 60 5.43 -18.19 5.93
C LYS A 60 6.77 -17.84 6.57
N ILE A 61 7.74 -17.34 5.80
CA ILE A 61 9.06 -16.94 6.30
C ILE A 61 8.92 -15.85 7.37
N PHE A 62 8.15 -14.78 7.10
CA PHE A 62 8.01 -13.69 8.04
C PHE A 62 7.25 -14.09 9.31
N LYS A 63 6.19 -14.90 9.19
CA LYS A 63 5.47 -15.46 10.36
C LYS A 63 6.35 -16.37 11.22
N GLN A 64 7.10 -17.28 10.61
CA GLN A 64 8.01 -18.18 11.32
C GLN A 64 9.08 -17.42 12.10
N ASN A 65 9.58 -16.31 11.56
CA ASN A 65 10.56 -15.46 12.23
C ASN A 65 9.92 -14.46 13.21
N LYS A 66 8.57 -14.43 13.35
CA LYS A 66 7.84 -13.45 14.16
C LYS A 66 8.23 -12.02 13.80
N CYS A 67 8.47 -11.76 12.52
CA CYS A 67 8.78 -10.44 11.99
C CYS A 67 7.49 -9.74 11.58
N PRO A 68 7.19 -8.54 12.09
CA PRO A 68 6.00 -7.80 11.68
C PRO A 68 6.15 -7.32 10.23
N PHE A 69 5.07 -7.44 9.45
CA PHE A 69 5.09 -7.04 8.03
C PHE A 69 3.72 -6.63 7.53
N ASN A 70 3.73 -5.92 6.41
CA ASN A 70 2.57 -5.55 5.61
C ASN A 70 2.81 -6.05 4.18
N LEU A 71 1.82 -6.72 3.58
CA LEU A 71 1.86 -7.04 2.16
C LEU A 71 1.42 -5.82 1.35
N MET A 72 2.15 -5.48 0.30
CA MET A 72 1.80 -4.41 -0.62
C MET A 72 1.29 -5.03 -1.92
N HIS A 73 -0.04 -5.00 -2.14
CA HIS A 73 -0.57 -5.37 -3.44
C HIS A 73 -0.01 -4.44 -4.52
N CYS A 74 0.50 -5.02 -5.60
CA CYS A 74 1.27 -4.30 -6.60
C CYS A 74 1.20 -5.00 -7.94
N VAL A 75 1.10 -4.23 -9.01
CA VAL A 75 1.33 -4.67 -10.39
C VAL A 75 2.56 -3.94 -10.91
N SER A 76 3.59 -4.69 -11.32
CA SER A 76 4.88 -4.14 -11.73
C SER A 76 4.93 -3.88 -13.25
N SER A 77 4.09 -2.97 -13.71
CA SER A 77 4.09 -2.38 -15.05
C SER A 77 4.13 -0.86 -14.91
N TYR A 78 4.93 -0.15 -15.72
CA TYR A 78 5.24 1.26 -15.51
C TYR A 78 5.06 2.10 -16.81
N PRO A 79 3.94 2.83 -16.99
CA PRO A 79 2.75 2.85 -16.13
C PRO A 79 1.90 1.58 -16.27
N CYS A 80 1.17 1.23 -15.20
CA CYS A 80 0.22 0.14 -15.19
C CYS A 80 -1.11 0.57 -15.83
N ASP A 81 -1.73 -0.32 -16.62
CA ASP A 81 -3.12 -0.15 -17.05
C ASP A 81 -4.07 -0.38 -15.86
N GLU A 82 -5.07 0.48 -15.72
CA GLU A 82 -6.03 0.41 -14.61
C GLU A 82 -6.85 -0.88 -14.62
N ASN A 83 -7.09 -1.49 -15.81
CA ASN A 83 -7.79 -2.77 -15.94
C ASN A 83 -7.01 -3.94 -15.33
N ASP A 84 -5.69 -3.84 -15.21
CA ASP A 84 -4.82 -4.89 -14.67
C ASP A 84 -4.65 -4.83 -13.15
N LEU A 85 -5.11 -3.76 -12.49
CA LEU A 85 -4.81 -3.49 -11.09
C LEU A 85 -5.39 -4.52 -10.11
N ASN A 86 -6.54 -5.08 -10.41
CA ASN A 86 -7.20 -6.11 -9.58
C ASN A 86 -7.19 -5.80 -8.07
N LEU A 87 -7.64 -4.61 -7.67
CA LEU A 87 -7.61 -4.13 -6.28
C LEU A 87 -8.33 -5.05 -5.28
N ARG A 88 -9.21 -5.94 -5.77
CA ARG A 88 -9.89 -6.96 -4.95
C ARG A 88 -8.89 -7.89 -4.24
N LEU A 89 -7.66 -8.02 -4.75
CA LEU A 89 -6.61 -8.80 -4.09
C LEU A 89 -6.25 -8.25 -2.70
N ILE A 90 -6.47 -6.98 -2.42
CA ILE A 90 -6.27 -6.39 -1.08
C ILE A 90 -7.13 -7.12 -0.05
N GLU A 91 -8.43 -7.28 -0.33
CA GLU A 91 -9.34 -7.99 0.58
C GLU A 91 -9.02 -9.49 0.65
N ILE A 92 -8.67 -10.10 -0.50
CA ILE A 92 -8.33 -11.53 -0.57
C ILE A 92 -7.08 -11.81 0.27
N TYR A 93 -6.04 -10.99 0.16
CA TYR A 93 -4.81 -11.16 0.95
C TYR A 93 -5.08 -10.96 2.45
N LYS A 94 -5.87 -9.95 2.83
CA LYS A 94 -6.28 -9.74 4.23
C LYS A 94 -6.97 -10.99 4.81
N LYS A 95 -7.94 -11.53 4.09
CA LYS A 95 -8.70 -12.73 4.53
C LYS A 95 -7.82 -13.98 4.57
N ARG A 96 -7.01 -14.20 3.52
CA ARG A 96 -6.20 -15.42 3.38
C ARG A 96 -5.04 -15.45 4.35
N PHE A 97 -4.31 -14.36 4.47
CA PHE A 97 -3.07 -14.31 5.24
C PHE A 97 -3.24 -13.77 6.66
N LYS A 98 -4.37 -13.14 6.96
CA LYS A 98 -4.68 -12.49 8.25
C LYS A 98 -3.57 -11.50 8.65
N VAL A 99 -3.21 -10.62 7.73
CA VAL A 99 -2.21 -9.54 7.88
C VAL A 99 -2.77 -8.27 7.30
N ASP A 100 -2.18 -7.15 7.68
CA ASP A 100 -2.45 -5.88 7.02
C ASP A 100 -1.92 -5.88 5.59
N VAL A 101 -2.67 -5.24 4.71
CA VAL A 101 -2.33 -5.12 3.29
C VAL A 101 -2.35 -3.66 2.90
N GLY A 102 -1.34 -3.23 2.19
CA GLY A 102 -1.24 -1.93 1.55
C GLY A 102 -1.35 -2.03 0.03
N TYR A 103 -1.15 -0.92 -0.63
CA TYR A 103 -1.16 -0.81 -2.08
C TYR A 103 0.08 -0.05 -2.57
N SER A 104 0.77 -0.62 -3.55
CA SER A 104 1.88 0.01 -4.25
C SER A 104 1.47 0.21 -5.71
N GLY A 105 1.12 1.45 -6.06
CA GLY A 105 0.49 1.79 -7.33
C GLY A 105 1.48 2.37 -8.34
N HIS A 106 1.36 1.92 -9.61
CA HIS A 106 2.16 2.37 -10.76
C HIS A 106 1.29 2.90 -11.91
N GLU A 107 0.02 3.08 -11.68
CA GLU A 107 -0.91 3.73 -12.60
C GLU A 107 -0.71 5.25 -12.63
N LYS A 108 -1.20 5.90 -13.69
CA LYS A 108 -1.01 7.34 -13.90
C LYS A 108 -1.85 8.22 -12.97
N SER A 109 -3.02 7.73 -12.55
CA SER A 109 -3.97 8.51 -11.75
C SER A 109 -3.83 8.26 -10.26
N VAL A 110 -4.46 9.08 -9.43
CA VAL A 110 -4.50 8.90 -7.97
C VAL A 110 -5.72 8.10 -7.51
N SER A 111 -6.72 7.95 -8.38
CA SER A 111 -8.00 7.34 -8.03
C SER A 111 -7.86 5.88 -7.54
N PRO A 112 -7.10 4.99 -8.20
CA PRO A 112 -6.95 3.63 -7.73
C PRO A 112 -6.29 3.53 -6.34
N SER A 113 -5.35 4.44 -6.04
CA SER A 113 -4.74 4.50 -4.70
C SER A 113 -5.78 4.85 -3.63
N LEU A 114 -6.70 5.78 -3.90
CA LEU A 114 -7.82 6.08 -3.01
C LEU A 114 -8.79 4.89 -2.91
N MET A 115 -9.14 4.26 -4.03
CA MET A 115 -9.99 3.06 -4.06
C MET A 115 -9.38 1.92 -3.23
N ALA A 116 -8.07 1.72 -3.30
CA ALA A 116 -7.36 0.75 -2.47
C ALA A 116 -7.55 1.03 -0.97
N VAL A 117 -7.48 2.30 -0.54
CA VAL A 117 -7.74 2.69 0.85
C VAL A 117 -9.20 2.41 1.22
N CYS A 118 -10.16 2.71 0.34
CA CYS A 118 -11.58 2.39 0.58
C CYS A 118 -11.82 0.87 0.72
N LEU A 119 -11.02 0.04 0.03
CA LEU A 119 -11.03 -1.43 0.16
C LEU A 119 -10.23 -1.93 1.38
N GLY A 120 -9.73 -1.02 2.19
CA GLY A 120 -9.07 -1.31 3.46
C GLY A 120 -7.56 -1.46 3.37
N ALA A 121 -6.90 -0.92 2.36
CA ALA A 121 -5.44 -0.80 2.37
C ALA A 121 -5.00 0.10 3.55
N THR A 122 -3.99 -0.36 4.28
CA THR A 122 -3.49 0.32 5.49
C THR A 122 -2.24 1.17 5.23
N SER A 123 -1.69 1.06 4.03
CA SER A 123 -0.55 1.86 3.55
C SER A 123 -0.63 2.02 2.03
N VAL A 124 -0.10 3.13 1.54
CA VAL A 124 -0.01 3.43 0.11
C VAL A 124 1.42 3.82 -0.22
N GLU A 125 1.94 3.28 -1.32
CA GLU A 125 3.25 3.60 -1.87
C GLU A 125 3.07 4.08 -3.31
N ARG A 126 3.71 5.18 -3.67
CA ARG A 126 3.72 5.73 -5.02
C ARG A 126 5.10 6.24 -5.38
N HIS A 127 5.48 6.09 -6.64
CA HIS A 127 6.62 6.79 -7.20
C HIS A 127 6.33 8.30 -7.25
N ILE A 128 7.37 9.12 -7.03
CA ILE A 128 7.30 10.58 -7.13
C ILE A 128 8.36 11.09 -8.11
N THR A 129 8.05 12.19 -8.79
CA THR A 129 8.95 12.88 -9.69
C THR A 129 8.72 14.39 -9.64
N LEU A 130 9.70 15.14 -10.07
CA LEU A 130 9.53 16.60 -10.29
C LEU A 130 8.78 16.87 -11.59
N ASP A 131 8.98 16.03 -12.61
CA ASP A 131 8.35 16.17 -13.93
C ASP A 131 8.19 14.78 -14.56
N ARG A 132 6.97 14.43 -14.95
CA ARG A 132 6.61 13.14 -15.56
C ARG A 132 7.12 13.00 -16.99
N THR A 133 7.55 14.08 -17.61
CA THR A 133 8.09 14.11 -18.99
C THR A 133 9.61 13.88 -19.02
N MET A 134 10.26 13.83 -17.87
CA MET A 134 11.69 13.53 -17.78
C MET A 134 12.02 12.16 -18.34
N TRP A 135 13.25 12.05 -18.87
CA TRP A 135 13.76 10.77 -19.35
C TRP A 135 13.95 9.78 -18.22
N GLY A 136 13.37 8.59 -18.37
CA GLY A 136 13.46 7.49 -17.41
C GLY A 136 12.20 6.63 -17.42
N THR A 137 12.32 5.38 -17.00
CA THR A 137 11.26 4.37 -17.12
C THR A 137 10.05 4.65 -16.22
N ASP A 138 10.28 5.25 -15.04
CA ASP A 138 9.29 5.33 -13.97
C ASP A 138 8.58 6.69 -13.90
N HIS A 139 9.13 7.73 -14.56
CA HIS A 139 8.58 9.09 -14.48
C HIS A 139 7.12 9.17 -14.93
N ALA A 140 6.76 8.47 -16.00
CA ALA A 140 5.39 8.46 -16.52
C ALA A 140 4.36 7.85 -15.55
N ALA A 141 4.79 6.94 -14.69
CA ALA A 141 3.97 6.31 -13.64
C ALA A 141 4.02 7.06 -12.29
N SER A 142 4.91 8.04 -12.17
CA SER A 142 5.14 8.78 -10.93
C SER A 142 4.10 9.87 -10.72
N LEU A 143 3.91 10.26 -9.47
CA LEU A 143 3.14 11.45 -9.12
C LEU A 143 4.07 12.66 -8.99
N GLU A 144 3.65 13.79 -9.53
CA GLU A 144 4.24 15.09 -9.25
C GLU A 144 3.72 15.64 -7.92
N GLU A 145 4.28 16.73 -7.43
CA GLU A 145 3.92 17.34 -6.14
C GLU A 145 2.40 17.52 -5.98
N ASN A 146 1.74 18.12 -6.96
CA ASN A 146 0.29 18.33 -6.91
C ASN A 146 -0.50 17.02 -6.87
N GLY A 147 -0.05 16.00 -7.60
CA GLY A 147 -0.66 14.65 -7.59
C GLY A 147 -0.53 13.99 -6.22
N MET A 148 0.65 14.09 -5.62
CA MET A 148 0.90 13.54 -4.28
C MET A 148 0.09 14.28 -3.22
N LYS A 149 0.05 15.61 -3.26
CA LYS A 149 -0.77 16.42 -2.35
C LYS A 149 -2.25 16.05 -2.47
N ASN A 150 -2.77 15.99 -3.69
CA ASN A 150 -4.17 15.61 -3.94
C ASN A 150 -4.47 14.20 -3.37
N LEU A 151 -3.60 13.22 -3.58
CA LEU A 151 -3.77 11.89 -3.04
C LEU A 151 -3.86 11.90 -1.51
N VAL A 152 -2.94 12.61 -0.85
CA VAL A 152 -2.94 12.72 0.62
C VAL A 152 -4.21 13.39 1.12
N ASP A 153 -4.62 14.51 0.50
CA ASP A 153 -5.83 15.24 0.88
C ASP A 153 -7.10 14.38 0.73
N LEU A 154 -7.19 13.59 -0.35
CA LEU A 154 -8.30 12.66 -0.60
C LEU A 154 -8.34 11.55 0.44
N ILE A 155 -7.19 10.95 0.79
CA ILE A 155 -7.11 9.91 1.82
C ILE A 155 -7.53 10.49 3.17
N ARG A 156 -7.03 11.67 3.57
CA ARG A 156 -7.41 12.32 4.83
C ARG A 156 -8.88 12.74 4.83
N LYS A 157 -9.43 13.12 3.69
CA LYS A 157 -10.87 13.37 3.55
C LYS A 157 -11.67 12.09 3.76
N PHE A 158 -11.27 10.98 3.12
CA PHE A 158 -11.92 9.69 3.30
C PHE A 158 -11.94 9.27 4.77
N GLU A 159 -10.82 9.34 5.48
CA GLU A 159 -10.74 9.01 6.91
C GLU A 159 -11.76 9.80 7.76
N ARG A 160 -11.98 11.09 7.44
CA ARG A 160 -12.96 11.93 8.16
C ARG A 160 -14.42 11.59 7.84
N VAL A 161 -14.72 11.27 6.57
CA VAL A 161 -16.10 11.02 6.13
C VAL A 161 -16.54 9.57 6.34
N TYR A 162 -15.60 8.66 6.49
CA TYR A 162 -15.89 7.23 6.69
C TYR A 162 -16.68 6.98 7.99
N GLY A 163 -16.38 7.74 9.03
CA GLY A 163 -17.13 7.76 10.28
C GLY A 163 -17.02 6.49 11.12
N ASP A 164 -17.87 6.40 12.15
CA ASP A 164 -17.88 5.28 13.12
C ASP A 164 -19.00 4.24 12.84
N GLY A 165 -19.73 4.39 11.75
CA GLY A 165 -20.83 3.49 11.36
C GLY A 165 -22.07 3.57 12.28
N LYS A 166 -22.13 4.47 13.26
CA LYS A 166 -23.28 4.61 14.16
C LYS A 166 -24.25 5.67 13.64
N LYS A 167 -25.51 5.28 13.42
CA LYS A 167 -26.55 6.24 13.05
C LYS A 167 -26.84 7.16 14.24
N LYS A 168 -26.68 8.46 14.03
CA LYS A 168 -26.94 9.51 15.00
C LYS A 168 -27.88 10.55 14.39
N PHE A 169 -28.76 11.12 15.21
CA PHE A 169 -29.50 12.32 14.85
C PHE A 169 -28.61 13.54 15.13
N LEU A 170 -28.34 14.30 14.11
CA LEU A 170 -27.40 15.43 14.22
C LEU A 170 -28.15 16.72 14.61
N PRO A 171 -27.55 17.59 15.44
CA PRO A 171 -28.12 18.90 15.77
C PRO A 171 -28.45 19.74 14.52
N SER A 172 -27.65 19.62 13.46
CA SER A 172 -27.87 20.31 12.18
C SER A 172 -29.10 19.82 11.41
N GLU A 173 -29.68 18.66 11.77
CA GLU A 173 -30.89 18.13 11.15
C GLU A 173 -32.18 18.63 11.83
N LYS A 174 -32.08 19.33 12.99
CA LYS A 174 -33.25 19.75 13.78
C LYS A 174 -34.16 20.71 13.01
N SER A 175 -33.63 21.71 12.33
CA SER A 175 -34.44 22.66 11.55
C SER A 175 -35.20 21.95 10.44
N LYS A 176 -34.53 21.02 9.74
CA LYS A 176 -35.14 20.24 8.68
C LYS A 176 -36.17 19.22 9.17
N LEU A 177 -36.01 18.74 10.40
CA LEU A 177 -37.02 17.90 11.05
C LEU A 177 -38.32 18.67 11.24
N ILE A 178 -38.26 19.91 11.77
CA ILE A 178 -39.40 20.77 12.01
C ILE A 178 -40.07 21.15 10.68
N GLU A 179 -39.28 21.48 9.65
CA GLU A 179 -39.83 21.86 8.34
C GLU A 179 -40.55 20.73 7.59
N ASN A 180 -40.07 19.48 7.73
CA ASN A 180 -40.45 18.39 6.85
C ASN A 180 -41.23 17.24 7.52
N LYS A 181 -41.37 17.25 8.86
CA LYS A 181 -42.21 16.29 9.60
C LYS A 181 -43.33 17.04 10.30
N TYR A 182 -44.55 16.93 9.77
CA TYR A 182 -45.74 17.55 10.32
C TYR A 182 -46.72 16.53 10.91
N TRP A 183 -46.27 15.33 11.21
CA TRP A 183 -47.01 14.28 11.90
C TRP A 183 -46.37 13.95 13.23
#